data_63e66c419f01512c49272c8d8319178e
#
_entry.id   63e66c419f01512c49272c8d8319178e
#
_cell.length_a   1.000
_cell.length_b   1.000
_cell.length_c   1.000
_cell.angle_alpha   90.00
_cell.angle_beta   90.00
_cell.angle_gamma   90.00
#
_symmetry.space_group_name_H-M   'P 1'
#
loop_
_entity.id
_entity.type
_entity.pdbx_description
1 polymer ?
#
loop_
_entity_poly.entity_id
_entity_poly.type
_entity_poly.pdbx_seq_one_letter_code
_entity_poly.pdbx_strand_id
1 'polypeptide(L)'
;FDGRHGAAIRALVARNLPGTARLEMDHRRKGTLCCGAGGAVAAYDGDVTERRVWRIIDEARATGAETLVTTCPTCTYTVAQACLGAPPERGIGNRHYLELLFGQTIDWPQVFAQLGGMWEGEYGPWLTQTFFA
;
A
#
# COMPACT_ATOMS: atom_id res chain seq x y z
N PHE A 1 -7.47 -16.88 -8.03
CA PHE A 1 -7.19 -15.56 -8.66
C PHE A 1 -6.67 -15.82 -10.06
N ASP A 2 -7.43 -15.54 -11.09
CA ASP A 2 -7.08 -15.84 -12.50
C ASP A 2 -6.31 -14.71 -13.22
N GLY A 3 -5.99 -13.65 -12.51
CA GLY A 3 -5.26 -12.50 -13.05
C GLY A 3 -6.10 -11.53 -13.91
N ARG A 4 -7.38 -11.82 -14.17
CA ARG A 4 -8.27 -10.95 -14.98
C ARG A 4 -8.47 -9.59 -14.36
N HIS A 5 -8.60 -9.53 -13.04
CA HIS A 5 -8.76 -8.27 -12.31
C HIS A 5 -7.59 -7.31 -12.56
N GLY A 6 -6.35 -7.80 -12.41
CA GLY A 6 -5.16 -6.99 -12.67
C GLY A 6 -5.04 -6.55 -14.13
N ALA A 7 -5.44 -7.38 -15.08
CA ALA A 7 -5.45 -7.02 -16.51
C ALA A 7 -6.48 -5.90 -16.81
N ALA A 8 -7.67 -5.98 -16.22
CA ALA A 8 -8.70 -4.96 -16.37
C ALA A 8 -8.24 -3.61 -15.80
N ILE A 9 -7.62 -3.61 -14.62
CA ILE A 9 -7.09 -2.38 -14.01
C ILE A 9 -5.97 -1.78 -14.87
N ARG A 10 -5.04 -2.60 -15.39
CA ARG A 10 -3.99 -2.11 -16.30
C ARG A 10 -4.57 -1.47 -17.56
N ALA A 11 -5.59 -2.08 -18.15
CA ALA A 11 -6.28 -1.53 -19.32
C ALA A 11 -7.00 -0.20 -18.97
N LEU A 12 -7.61 -0.14 -17.80
CA LEU A 12 -8.29 1.06 -17.31
C LEU A 12 -7.30 2.23 -17.11
N VAL A 13 -6.18 1.97 -16.41
CA VAL A 13 -5.12 2.97 -16.20
C VAL A 13 -4.54 3.41 -17.54
N ALA A 14 -4.27 2.47 -18.46
CA ALA A 14 -3.76 2.78 -19.78
C ALA A 14 -4.64 3.73 -20.58
N ARG A 15 -5.96 3.51 -20.50
CA ARG A 15 -6.95 4.33 -21.22
C ARG A 15 -7.09 5.73 -20.64
N ASN A 16 -7.02 5.86 -19.31
CA ASN A 16 -7.26 7.14 -18.64
C ASN A 16 -6.00 7.97 -18.43
N LEU A 17 -4.82 7.36 -18.53
CA LEU A 17 -3.52 8.02 -18.39
C LEU A 17 -2.62 7.69 -19.59
N PRO A 18 -2.98 8.16 -20.81
CA PRO A 18 -2.17 7.94 -21.99
C PRO A 18 -0.82 8.66 -21.83
N GLY A 19 0.26 8.01 -22.24
CA GLY A 19 1.61 8.57 -22.13
C GLY A 19 2.34 8.27 -20.82
N THR A 20 1.67 7.71 -19.81
CA THR A 20 2.35 7.26 -18.59
C THR A 20 3.11 5.97 -18.85
N ALA A 21 4.42 5.96 -18.60
CA ALA A 21 5.23 4.76 -18.64
C ALA A 21 4.76 3.78 -17.56
N ARG A 22 4.54 2.53 -17.95
CA ARG A 22 4.16 1.46 -17.03
C ARG A 22 5.25 0.42 -16.98
N LEU A 23 5.81 0.28 -15.81
CA LEU A 23 6.84 -0.70 -15.52
C LEU A 23 6.20 -1.86 -14.74
N GLU A 24 6.63 -3.05 -15.02
CA GLU A 24 6.12 -4.26 -14.38
C GLU A 24 7.21 -4.87 -13.50
N MET A 25 6.83 -5.21 -12.28
CA MET A 25 7.68 -5.96 -11.38
C MET A 25 7.83 -7.42 -11.86
N ASP A 26 8.87 -8.11 -11.41
CA ASP A 26 9.07 -9.54 -11.70
C ASP A 26 7.92 -10.38 -11.14
N HIS A 27 7.54 -10.12 -9.88
CA HIS A 27 6.39 -10.74 -9.24
C HIS A 27 5.09 -10.05 -9.64
N ARG A 28 4.51 -10.47 -10.76
CA ARG A 28 3.30 -9.90 -11.35
C ARG A 28 2.23 -10.94 -11.65
N ARG A 29 1.03 -10.51 -11.94
CA ARG A 29 -0.12 -11.36 -12.31
C ARG A 29 -0.39 -12.42 -11.23
N LYS A 30 -0.29 -13.70 -11.55
CA LYS A 30 -0.50 -14.80 -10.60
C LYS A 30 0.59 -14.89 -9.52
N GLY A 31 1.78 -14.35 -9.81
CA GLY A 31 2.90 -14.29 -8.88
C GLY A 31 2.98 -13.00 -8.06
N THR A 32 1.98 -12.11 -8.14
CA THR A 32 1.97 -10.84 -7.39
C THR A 32 2.19 -11.07 -5.90
N LEU A 33 3.14 -10.35 -5.32
CA LEU A 33 3.42 -10.40 -3.89
C LEU A 33 2.29 -9.74 -3.10
N CYS A 34 1.97 -10.34 -1.96
CA CYS A 34 1.08 -9.74 -0.95
C CYS A 34 1.93 -9.03 0.10
N CYS A 35 1.49 -7.84 0.54
CA CYS A 35 2.17 -7.09 1.62
C CYS A 35 2.13 -7.82 2.97
N GLY A 36 1.26 -8.83 3.11
CA GLY A 36 1.19 -9.66 4.31
C GLY A 36 0.39 -9.07 5.47
N ALA A 37 -0.21 -7.89 5.31
CA ALA A 37 -0.97 -7.25 6.40
C ALA A 37 -2.40 -7.78 6.54
N GLY A 38 -2.93 -8.46 5.52
CA GLY A 38 -4.30 -9.00 5.53
C GLY A 38 -4.49 -10.10 6.57
N GLY A 39 -5.76 -10.32 6.96
CA GLY A 39 -6.10 -11.36 7.95
C GLY A 39 -5.54 -11.09 9.35
N ALA A 40 -5.36 -9.82 9.70
CA ALA A 40 -4.80 -9.38 10.98
C ALA A 40 -3.32 -9.78 11.22
N VAL A 41 -2.59 -10.27 10.21
CA VAL A 41 -1.18 -10.65 10.37
C VAL A 41 -0.34 -9.49 10.90
N ALA A 42 -0.59 -8.26 10.43
CA ALA A 42 0.14 -7.08 10.92
C ALA A 42 -0.03 -6.84 12.43
N ALA A 43 -1.13 -7.29 13.04
CA ALA A 43 -1.36 -7.16 14.47
C ALA A 43 -0.66 -8.27 15.28
N TYR A 44 -0.48 -9.45 14.70
CA TYR A 44 0.16 -10.59 15.36
C TYR A 44 1.66 -10.69 15.09
N ASP A 45 2.08 -10.34 13.89
CA ASP A 45 3.48 -10.42 13.43
C ASP A 45 3.78 -9.26 12.47
N GLY A 46 4.00 -8.10 13.05
CA GLY A 46 4.35 -6.87 12.31
C GLY A 46 5.63 -7.03 11.51
N ASP A 47 6.60 -7.79 12.01
CA ASP A 47 7.89 -8.01 11.35
C ASP A 47 7.74 -8.74 10.01
N VAL A 48 6.82 -9.71 9.93
CA VAL A 48 6.52 -10.38 8.66
C VAL A 48 5.95 -9.40 7.65
N THR A 49 5.02 -8.54 8.08
CA THR A 49 4.44 -7.51 7.23
C THR A 49 5.49 -6.51 6.78
N GLU A 50 6.36 -6.05 7.67
CA GLU A 50 7.43 -5.12 7.36
C GLU A 50 8.42 -5.70 6.34
N ARG A 51 8.92 -6.91 6.55
CA ARG A 51 9.81 -7.58 5.57
C ARG A 51 9.17 -7.74 4.20
N ARG A 52 7.86 -8.06 4.15
CA ARG A 52 7.15 -8.25 2.89
C ARG A 52 6.92 -6.94 2.15
N VAL A 53 6.54 -5.88 2.85
CA VAL A 53 6.32 -4.58 2.21
C VAL A 53 7.62 -4.00 1.67
N TRP A 54 8.72 -4.11 2.41
CA TRP A 54 10.02 -3.66 1.91
C TRP A 54 10.48 -4.43 0.69
N ARG A 55 10.26 -5.74 0.64
CA ARG A 55 10.54 -6.52 -0.56
C ARG A 55 9.75 -6.02 -1.79
N ILE A 56 8.48 -5.64 -1.61
CA ILE A 56 7.67 -5.07 -2.70
C ILE A 56 8.24 -3.71 -3.14
N ILE A 57 8.59 -2.85 -2.18
CA ILE A 57 9.16 -1.54 -2.46
C ILE A 57 10.50 -1.67 -3.20
N ASP A 58 11.38 -2.53 -2.73
CA ASP A 58 12.70 -2.76 -3.34
C ASP A 58 12.56 -3.29 -4.77
N GLU A 59 11.65 -4.22 -5.01
CA GLU A 59 11.40 -4.75 -6.35
C GLU A 59 10.80 -3.69 -7.28
N ALA A 60 9.86 -2.87 -6.79
CA ALA A 60 9.31 -1.77 -7.57
C ALA A 60 10.39 -0.75 -7.95
N ARG A 61 11.25 -0.37 -7.00
CA ARG A 61 12.38 0.55 -7.24
C ARG A 61 13.38 -0.02 -8.23
N ALA A 62 13.65 -1.32 -8.18
CA ALA A 62 14.56 -1.98 -9.12
C ALA A 62 14.11 -1.87 -10.59
N THR A 63 12.81 -1.62 -10.83
CA THR A 63 12.29 -1.34 -12.19
C THR A 63 12.61 0.08 -12.68
N GLY A 64 13.06 0.97 -11.82
CA GLY A 64 13.20 2.40 -12.10
C GLY A 64 11.88 3.19 -11.95
N ALA A 65 10.85 2.59 -11.37
CA ALA A 65 9.58 3.28 -11.13
C ALA A 65 9.70 4.30 -10.00
N GLU A 66 9.10 5.46 -10.18
CA GLU A 66 8.98 6.50 -9.16
C GLU A 66 7.73 6.31 -8.29
N THR A 67 6.75 5.58 -8.79
CA THR A 67 5.46 5.37 -8.10
C THR A 67 5.01 3.92 -8.22
N LEU A 68 4.73 3.31 -7.09
CA LEU A 68 4.07 2.02 -6.97
C LEU A 68 2.55 2.21 -7.00
N VAL A 69 1.89 1.58 -7.95
CA VAL A 69 0.43 1.60 -8.06
C VAL A 69 -0.14 0.29 -7.52
N THR A 70 -0.96 0.38 -6.50
CA THR A 70 -1.59 -0.78 -5.87
C THR A 70 -3.07 -0.89 -6.21
N THR A 71 -3.62 -2.10 -6.09
CA THR A 71 -5.04 -2.39 -6.31
C THR A 71 -5.76 -2.80 -5.02
N CYS A 72 -5.03 -2.92 -3.93
CA CYS A 72 -5.52 -3.33 -2.63
C CYS A 72 -5.33 -2.17 -1.64
N PRO A 73 -6.40 -1.69 -0.97
CA PRO A 73 -6.30 -0.57 -0.02
C PRO A 73 -5.33 -0.87 1.14
N THR A 74 -5.34 -2.11 1.64
CA THR A 74 -4.42 -2.53 2.70
C THR A 74 -2.96 -2.45 2.24
N CYS A 75 -2.66 -2.84 0.99
CA CYS A 75 -1.31 -2.71 0.46
C CYS A 75 -0.90 -1.23 0.31
N THR A 76 -1.83 -0.37 -0.16
CA THR A 76 -1.56 1.08 -0.24
C THR A 76 -1.23 1.66 1.14
N TYR A 77 -2.05 1.34 2.13
CA TYR A 77 -1.83 1.74 3.53
C TYR A 77 -0.47 1.26 4.06
N THR A 78 -0.16 -0.03 3.90
CA THR A 78 1.07 -0.63 4.45
C THR A 78 2.33 -0.05 3.80
N VAL A 79 2.29 0.18 2.48
CA VAL A 79 3.41 0.84 1.77
C VAL A 79 3.56 2.29 2.23
N ALA A 80 2.46 3.04 2.39
CA ALA A 80 2.50 4.40 2.91
C ALA A 80 3.09 4.46 4.32
N GLN A 81 2.68 3.56 5.19
CA GLN A 81 3.19 3.45 6.56
C GLN A 81 4.70 3.15 6.58
N ALA A 82 5.17 2.20 5.77
CA ALA A 82 6.59 1.88 5.68
C ALA A 82 7.42 3.07 5.15
N CYS A 83 6.92 3.79 4.15
CA CYS A 83 7.60 4.94 3.58
C CYS A 83 7.62 6.15 4.53
N LEU A 84 6.58 6.34 5.36
CA LEU A 84 6.52 7.47 6.30
C LEU A 84 7.61 7.38 7.37
N GLY A 85 7.95 6.19 7.82
CA GLY A 85 9.00 5.95 8.82
C GLY A 85 10.42 5.81 8.24
N ALA A 86 10.58 5.89 6.93
CA ALA A 86 11.86 5.63 6.25
C ALA A 86 12.51 6.91 5.72
N PRO A 87 13.85 6.91 5.53
CA PRO A 87 14.52 7.97 4.79
C PRO A 87 13.92 8.10 3.38
N PRO A 88 13.77 9.34 2.86
CA PRO A 88 13.14 9.58 1.55
C PRO A 88 13.74 8.76 0.40
N GLU A 89 15.06 8.56 0.42
CA GLU A 89 15.79 7.80 -0.58
C GLU A 89 15.48 6.31 -0.58
N ARG A 90 14.90 5.80 0.50
CA ARG A 90 14.47 4.40 0.60
C ARG A 90 13.01 4.19 0.20
N GLY A 91 12.19 5.23 0.30
CA GLY A 91 10.78 5.18 -0.03
C GLY A 91 10.49 5.13 -1.54
N ILE A 92 9.23 5.02 -1.87
CA ILE A 92 8.69 5.11 -3.24
C ILE A 92 7.36 5.86 -3.21
N GLY A 93 7.05 6.62 -4.24
CA GLY A 93 5.70 7.15 -4.42
C GLY A 93 4.68 6.01 -4.39
N ASN A 94 3.55 6.21 -3.71
CA ASN A 94 2.56 5.15 -3.52
C ASN A 94 1.16 5.68 -3.80
N ARG A 95 0.43 5.00 -4.67
CA ARG A 95 -0.92 5.36 -5.05
C ARG A 95 -1.83 4.14 -5.17
N HIS A 96 -3.04 4.27 -4.70
CA HIS A 96 -4.10 3.34 -5.10
C HIS A 96 -4.54 3.67 -6.53
N TYR A 97 -4.86 2.67 -7.35
CA TYR A 97 -5.25 2.91 -8.75
C TYR A 97 -6.44 3.86 -8.90
N LEU A 98 -7.34 3.92 -7.90
CA LEU A 98 -8.47 4.85 -7.90
C LEU A 98 -8.03 6.31 -7.76
N GLU A 99 -6.94 6.59 -7.02
CA GLU A 99 -6.40 7.95 -6.93
C GLU A 99 -5.99 8.47 -8.32
N LEU A 100 -5.39 7.59 -9.13
CA LEU A 100 -5.00 7.92 -10.50
C LEU A 100 -6.22 8.18 -11.40
N LEU A 101 -7.27 7.35 -11.25
CA LEU A 101 -8.46 7.46 -12.09
C LEU A 101 -9.30 8.70 -11.78
N PHE A 102 -9.38 9.09 -10.52
CA PHE A 102 -10.20 10.21 -10.07
C PHE A 102 -9.40 11.51 -9.86
N GLY A 103 -8.10 11.50 -10.11
CA GLY A 103 -7.23 12.66 -9.89
C GLY A 103 -7.17 13.10 -8.42
N GLN A 104 -7.42 12.18 -7.50
CA GLN A 104 -7.37 12.41 -6.06
C GLN A 104 -6.03 11.96 -5.49
N THR A 105 -5.68 12.46 -4.30
CA THR A 105 -4.48 12.04 -3.58
C THR A 105 -4.83 11.87 -2.11
N ILE A 106 -4.45 10.74 -1.53
CA ILE A 106 -4.60 10.50 -0.10
C ILE A 106 -3.49 11.21 0.64
N ASP A 107 -3.85 12.06 1.61
CA ASP A 107 -2.91 12.66 2.54
C ASP A 107 -2.61 11.66 3.68
N TRP A 108 -1.61 10.82 3.45
CA TRP A 108 -1.24 9.77 4.41
C TRP A 108 -0.82 10.31 5.78
N PRO A 109 -0.02 11.39 5.90
CA PRO A 109 0.25 12.00 7.19
C PRO A 109 -1.02 12.37 7.97
N GLN A 110 -2.01 12.95 7.31
CA GLN A 110 -3.29 13.28 7.93
C GLN A 110 -4.07 12.02 8.35
N VAL A 111 -4.11 11.00 7.48
CA VAL A 111 -4.76 9.71 7.79
C VAL A 111 -4.14 9.06 9.02
N PHE A 112 -2.82 9.00 9.10
CA PHE A 112 -2.13 8.41 10.26
C PHE A 112 -2.32 9.23 11.54
N ALA A 113 -2.33 10.56 11.45
CA ALA A 113 -2.63 11.41 12.58
C ALA A 113 -4.05 11.19 13.11
N GLN A 114 -5.04 11.05 12.22
CA GLN A 114 -6.41 10.74 12.62
C GLN A 114 -6.54 9.36 13.25
N LEU A 115 -5.89 8.33 12.69
CA LEU A 115 -5.88 6.99 13.26
C LEU A 115 -5.20 6.95 14.64
N GLY A 116 -4.07 7.65 14.81
CA GLY A 116 -3.43 7.82 16.12
C GLY A 116 -4.37 8.46 17.14
N GLY A 117 -5.03 9.54 16.76
CA GLY A 117 -6.00 10.23 17.62
C GLY A 117 -7.18 9.37 18.06
N MET A 118 -7.57 8.37 17.30
CA MET A 118 -8.60 7.40 17.71
C MET A 118 -8.16 6.55 18.91
N TRP A 119 -6.87 6.19 18.99
CA TRP A 119 -6.32 5.41 20.10
C TRP A 119 -6.02 6.27 21.35
N GLU A 120 -5.70 7.53 21.14
CA GLU A 120 -5.41 8.50 22.22
C GLU A 120 -6.67 9.17 22.79
N GLY A 121 -7.79 9.09 22.07
CA GLY A 121 -9.05 9.73 22.43
C GLY A 121 -9.88 8.94 23.46
N GLU A 122 -11.10 9.40 23.67
CA GLU A 122 -12.07 8.84 24.63
C GLU A 122 -12.29 7.32 24.45
N TYR A 123 -12.23 6.85 23.22
CA TYR A 123 -12.45 5.42 22.86
C TYR A 123 -11.17 4.56 22.94
N GLY A 124 -10.00 5.17 23.09
CA GLY A 124 -8.72 4.46 23.12
C GLY A 124 -8.65 3.36 24.18
N PRO A 125 -9.00 3.63 25.47
CA PRO A 125 -9.00 2.61 26.52
C PRO A 125 -9.96 1.46 26.23
N TRP A 126 -11.14 1.75 25.70
CA TRP A 126 -12.12 0.72 25.32
C TRP A 126 -11.64 -0.13 24.15
N LEU A 127 -11.06 0.49 23.13
CA LEU A 127 -10.48 -0.22 21.98
C LEU A 127 -9.35 -1.15 22.45
N THR A 128 -8.45 -0.66 23.29
CA THR A 128 -7.34 -1.44 23.84
C THR A 128 -7.85 -2.64 24.63
N GLN A 129 -8.81 -2.45 25.51
CA GLN A 129 -9.39 -3.52 26.29
C GLN A 129 -10.14 -4.55 25.43
N THR A 130 -10.83 -4.09 24.39
CA THR A 130 -11.67 -4.98 23.55
C THR A 130 -10.84 -5.85 22.60
N PHE A 131 -9.74 -5.32 22.06
CA PHE A 131 -8.99 -5.99 20.99
C PHE A 131 -7.64 -6.57 21.42
N PHE A 132 -7.10 -6.14 22.58
CA PHE A 132 -5.74 -6.53 22.99
C PHE A 132 -5.66 -7.04 24.45
N ALA A 133 -6.78 -7.18 25.14
CA ALA A 133 -6.87 -7.83 26.47
C ALA A 133 -7.17 -9.36 26.32
#